data_58d250abecec8c93c4803d99a74f6a6a
#
_entry.id   58d250abecec8c93c4803d99a74f6a6a
#
_cell.length_a   1.000
_cell.length_b   1.000
_cell.length_c   1.000
_cell.angle_alpha   90.00
_cell.angle_beta   90.00
_cell.angle_gamma   90.00
#
_symmetry.space_group_name_H-M   'P 1'
#
loop_
_entity.id
_entity.type
_entity.pdbx_description
1 polymer ?
#
loop_
_entity_poly.entity_id
_entity_poly.type
_entity_poly.pdbx_seq_one_letter_code
_entity_poly.pdbx_strand_id
1 'polypeptide(L)'
;MSGMSESVMSGSATHRSGGLRDLGLLVGRIVMVSLFLPAGIGKITGWPGIVHYLAYLHAPVPFLAGIVAIVCEVGVSTLIVLGIGVRLSALVMAAFTLGTMFIAHRFWDLHGAAMMAAKTNFFKNLSIVGGFLVMASAGSGRYALRPDG
;
A
#
# COMPACT_ATOMS: atom_id res chain seq x y z
N MET A 1 -27.27 -24.36 -38.13
CA MET A 1 -27.69 -23.23 -37.25
C MET A 1 -27.19 -23.32 -35.82
N SER A 2 -26.23 -24.20 -35.52
CA SER A 2 -25.70 -24.44 -34.15
C SER A 2 -24.49 -23.57 -33.73
N GLY A 3 -23.78 -22.94 -34.65
CA GLY A 3 -22.53 -22.23 -34.35
C GLY A 3 -22.67 -20.77 -33.90
N MET A 4 -23.84 -20.13 -34.08
CA MET A 4 -24.02 -18.71 -33.74
C MET A 4 -24.39 -18.45 -32.28
N SER A 5 -24.93 -19.43 -31.57
CA SER A 5 -25.35 -19.28 -30.16
C SER A 5 -24.19 -19.44 -29.16
N GLU A 6 -23.17 -20.22 -29.48
CA GLU A 6 -21.99 -20.40 -28.61
C GLU A 6 -21.05 -19.19 -28.64
N SER A 7 -20.92 -18.52 -29.78
CA SER A 7 -20.09 -17.33 -29.92
C SER A 7 -20.60 -16.13 -29.11
N VAL A 8 -21.92 -15.97 -28.97
CA VAL A 8 -22.55 -14.87 -28.22
C VAL A 8 -22.44 -15.11 -26.69
N MET A 9 -22.53 -16.35 -26.23
CA MET A 9 -22.40 -16.67 -24.80
C MET A 9 -20.95 -16.55 -24.31
N SER A 10 -19.94 -16.88 -25.13
CA SER A 10 -18.54 -16.71 -24.80
C SER A 10 -18.14 -15.24 -24.65
N GLY A 11 -18.65 -14.33 -25.51
CA GLY A 11 -18.37 -12.90 -25.44
C GLY A 11 -18.93 -12.21 -24.21
N SER A 12 -20.07 -12.64 -23.69
CA SER A 12 -20.70 -12.03 -22.49
C SER A 12 -20.01 -12.43 -21.18
N ALA A 13 -19.46 -13.62 -21.10
CA ALA A 13 -18.76 -14.10 -19.91
C ALA A 13 -17.37 -13.42 -19.74
N THR A 14 -16.63 -13.20 -20.80
CA THR A 14 -15.33 -12.53 -20.76
C THR A 14 -15.46 -11.03 -20.45
N HIS A 15 -16.52 -10.37 -20.90
CA HIS A 15 -16.77 -8.96 -20.59
C HIS A 15 -17.17 -8.74 -19.12
N ARG A 16 -17.90 -9.68 -18.49
CA ARG A 16 -18.26 -9.63 -17.08
C ARG A 16 -17.06 -9.87 -16.15
N SER A 17 -16.19 -10.80 -16.47
CA SER A 17 -15.01 -11.11 -15.64
C SER A 17 -13.99 -9.95 -15.61
N GLY A 18 -13.85 -9.18 -16.70
CA GLY A 18 -13.03 -7.98 -16.75
C GLY A 18 -13.50 -6.88 -15.80
N GLY A 19 -14.82 -6.62 -15.77
CA GLY A 19 -15.40 -5.58 -14.90
C GLY A 19 -15.25 -5.86 -13.41
N LEU A 20 -15.45 -7.11 -12.96
CA LEU A 20 -15.28 -7.51 -11.55
C LEU A 20 -13.81 -7.44 -11.13
N ARG A 21 -12.89 -7.85 -11.98
CA ARG A 21 -11.44 -7.71 -11.74
C ARG A 21 -11.05 -6.24 -11.55
N ASP A 22 -11.47 -5.38 -12.46
CA ASP A 22 -11.14 -3.96 -12.43
C ASP A 22 -11.73 -3.25 -11.21
N LEU A 23 -12.95 -3.60 -10.81
CA LEU A 23 -13.56 -3.13 -9.57
C LEU A 23 -12.79 -3.61 -8.34
N GLY A 24 -12.37 -4.87 -8.32
CA GLY A 24 -11.54 -5.43 -7.26
C GLY A 24 -10.19 -4.70 -7.13
N LEU A 25 -9.56 -4.35 -8.24
CA LEU A 25 -8.33 -3.56 -8.25
C LEU A 25 -8.54 -2.13 -7.72
N LEU A 26 -9.65 -1.47 -8.07
CA LEU A 26 -9.97 -0.15 -7.53
C LEU A 26 -10.19 -0.20 -6.02
N VAL A 27 -11.04 -1.12 -5.55
CA VAL A 27 -11.32 -1.30 -4.11
C VAL A 27 -10.04 -1.66 -3.36
N GLY A 28 -9.24 -2.58 -3.90
CA GLY A 28 -7.96 -2.98 -3.32
C GLY A 28 -7.00 -1.81 -3.15
N ARG A 29 -6.88 -0.90 -4.14
CA ARG A 29 -6.07 0.32 -4.05
C ARG A 29 -6.53 1.22 -2.89
N ILE A 30 -7.84 1.46 -2.77
CA ILE A 30 -8.40 2.31 -1.72
C ILE A 30 -8.16 1.69 -0.33
N VAL A 31 -8.45 0.40 -0.18
CA VAL A 31 -8.28 -0.32 1.09
C VAL A 31 -6.82 -0.38 1.51
N MET A 32 -5.90 -0.67 0.58
CA MET A 32 -4.47 -0.74 0.89
C MET A 32 -3.90 0.56 1.45
N VAL A 33 -4.35 1.72 0.95
CA VAL A 33 -3.81 3.02 1.39
C VAL A 33 -4.62 3.64 2.53
N SER A 34 -5.73 3.05 2.94
CA SER A 34 -6.58 3.58 4.01
C SER A 34 -5.88 3.70 5.36
N LEU A 35 -4.82 2.92 5.59
CA LEU A 35 -3.95 3.03 6.76
C LEU A 35 -2.94 4.19 6.61
N PHE A 36 -2.39 4.36 5.42
CA PHE A 36 -1.25 5.27 5.18
C PHE A 36 -1.67 6.73 5.07
N LEU A 37 -2.74 7.05 4.34
CA LEU A 37 -3.19 8.42 4.17
C LEU A 37 -3.49 9.12 5.50
N PRO A 38 -4.31 8.57 6.42
CA PRO A 38 -4.53 9.20 7.72
C PRO A 38 -3.26 9.29 8.57
N ALA A 39 -2.38 8.27 8.50
CA ALA A 39 -1.12 8.27 9.23
C ALA A 39 -0.18 9.38 8.75
N GLY A 40 -0.08 9.59 7.44
CA GLY A 40 0.72 10.67 6.86
C GLY A 40 0.16 12.05 7.18
N ILE A 41 -1.16 12.24 7.11
CA ILE A 41 -1.81 13.49 7.51
C ILE A 41 -1.55 13.78 9.00
N GLY A 42 -1.66 12.77 9.85
CA GLY A 42 -1.33 12.88 11.28
C GLY A 42 0.13 13.28 11.54
N LYS A 43 1.07 12.85 10.69
CA LYS A 43 2.47 13.28 10.78
C LYS A 43 2.69 14.73 10.36
N ILE A 44 1.94 15.21 9.37
CA ILE A 44 1.98 16.62 8.97
C ILE A 44 1.47 17.52 10.12
N THR A 45 0.32 17.18 10.67
CA THR A 45 -0.30 17.97 11.76
C THR A 45 0.45 17.85 13.08
N GLY A 46 1.10 16.71 13.32
CA GLY A 46 1.89 16.43 14.53
C GLY A 46 3.38 16.76 14.42
N TRP A 47 3.80 17.51 13.41
CA TRP A 47 5.19 17.97 13.29
C TRP A 47 5.50 19.05 14.35
N PRO A 48 6.62 18.97 15.12
CA PRO A 48 7.80 18.12 14.99
C PRO A 48 7.77 16.78 15.79
N GLY A 49 6.62 16.42 16.38
CA GLY A 49 6.52 15.23 17.23
C GLY A 49 6.99 13.94 16.56
N ILE A 50 6.73 13.80 15.25
CA ILE A 50 7.21 12.64 14.49
C ILE A 50 8.75 12.57 14.43
N VAL A 51 9.44 13.71 14.35
CA VAL A 51 10.91 13.75 14.33
C VAL A 51 11.47 13.27 15.67
N HIS A 52 10.89 13.73 16.80
CA HIS A 52 11.27 13.28 18.13
C HIS A 52 11.01 11.78 18.33
N TYR A 53 9.87 11.28 17.84
CA TYR A 53 9.56 9.85 17.90
C TYR A 53 10.54 9.01 17.08
N LEU A 54 10.88 9.44 15.87
CA LEU A 54 11.87 8.76 15.04
C LEU A 54 13.28 8.80 15.63
N ALA A 55 13.65 9.89 16.29
CA ALA A 55 14.91 9.99 17.05
C ALA A 55 14.93 9.00 18.22
N TYR A 56 13.84 8.90 18.97
CA TYR A 56 13.69 7.90 20.04
C TYR A 56 13.81 6.46 19.53
N LEU A 57 13.31 6.18 18.33
CA LEU A 57 13.45 4.87 17.68
C LEU A 57 14.84 4.63 17.04
N HIS A 58 15.77 5.56 17.20
CA HIS A 58 17.10 5.52 16.57
C HIS A 58 17.05 5.40 15.05
N ALA A 59 16.04 6.03 14.42
CA ALA A 59 15.96 6.08 12.97
C ALA A 59 17.15 6.89 12.41
N PRO A 60 17.74 6.47 11.26
CA PRO A 60 18.79 7.26 10.64
C PRO A 60 18.20 8.59 10.13
N VAL A 61 18.89 9.71 10.43
CA VAL A 61 18.48 11.07 10.04
C VAL A 61 16.97 11.32 10.28
N PRO A 62 16.50 11.43 11.54
CA PRO A 62 15.07 11.41 11.89
C PRO A 62 14.22 12.46 11.16
N PHE A 63 14.79 13.64 10.91
CA PHE A 63 14.12 14.71 10.15
C PHE A 63 13.82 14.26 8.70
N LEU A 64 14.80 13.72 8.01
CA LEU A 64 14.64 13.21 6.64
C LEU A 64 13.69 12.00 6.61
N ALA A 65 13.82 11.10 7.57
CA ALA A 65 12.92 9.95 7.70
C ALA A 65 11.46 10.37 7.88
N GLY A 66 11.20 11.44 8.63
CA GLY A 66 9.87 12.03 8.78
C GLY A 66 9.31 12.59 7.46
N ILE A 67 10.13 13.30 6.68
CA ILE A 67 9.74 13.80 5.35
C ILE A 67 9.44 12.63 4.40
N VAL A 68 10.33 11.63 4.34
CA VAL A 68 10.12 10.44 3.51
C VAL A 68 8.83 9.72 3.89
N ALA A 69 8.52 9.60 5.19
CA ALA A 69 7.27 9.01 5.64
C ALA A 69 6.05 9.80 5.12
N ILE A 70 6.04 11.12 5.24
CA ILE A 70 4.94 11.96 4.74
C ILE A 70 4.80 11.84 3.21
N VAL A 71 5.90 11.90 2.47
CA VAL A 71 5.89 11.78 1.00
C VAL A 71 5.34 10.41 0.57
N CYS A 72 5.76 9.31 1.21
CA CYS A 72 5.23 7.99 0.90
C CYS A 72 3.77 7.84 1.32
N GLU A 73 3.45 8.18 2.56
CA GLU A 73 2.12 7.94 3.12
C GLU A 73 1.04 8.86 2.54
N VAL A 74 1.37 10.08 2.15
CA VAL A 74 0.41 10.99 1.51
C VAL A 74 0.59 11.00 -0.01
N GLY A 75 1.79 11.31 -0.49
CA GLY A 75 2.06 11.47 -1.92
C GLY A 75 1.88 10.19 -2.71
N VAL A 76 2.66 9.15 -2.38
CA VAL A 76 2.62 7.88 -3.12
C VAL A 76 1.27 7.18 -2.94
N SER A 77 0.68 7.22 -1.74
CA SER A 77 -0.66 6.67 -1.52
C SER A 77 -1.73 7.37 -2.35
N THR A 78 -1.65 8.68 -2.53
CA THR A 78 -2.55 9.43 -3.41
C THR A 78 -2.39 8.99 -4.87
N LEU A 79 -1.17 8.77 -5.36
CA LEU A 79 -0.94 8.24 -6.71
C LEU A 79 -1.60 6.87 -6.90
N ILE A 80 -1.51 5.99 -5.89
CA ILE A 80 -2.16 4.67 -5.92
C ILE A 80 -3.69 4.81 -6.02
N VAL A 81 -4.32 5.68 -5.21
CA VAL A 81 -5.78 5.90 -5.28
C VAL A 81 -6.17 6.39 -6.66
N LEU A 82 -5.48 7.40 -7.17
CA LEU A 82 -5.75 7.97 -8.49
C LEU A 82 -5.45 7.01 -9.65
N GLY A 83 -4.69 5.95 -9.41
CA GLY A 83 -4.31 5.01 -10.45
C GLY A 83 -3.23 5.54 -11.38
N ILE A 84 -2.26 6.27 -10.84
CA ILE A 84 -1.15 6.84 -11.61
C ILE A 84 0.13 6.08 -11.26
N GLY A 85 0.71 5.37 -12.24
CA GLY A 85 1.94 4.60 -12.05
C GLY A 85 1.86 3.59 -10.89
N VAL A 86 0.76 2.87 -10.79
CA VAL A 86 0.43 2.02 -9.62
C VAL A 86 1.49 0.96 -9.38
N ARG A 87 2.06 0.37 -10.43
CA ARG A 87 3.12 -0.65 -10.30
C ARG A 87 4.32 -0.11 -9.54
N LEU A 88 4.85 1.04 -9.96
CA LEU A 88 6.00 1.68 -9.32
C LEU A 88 5.65 2.19 -7.92
N SER A 89 4.50 2.85 -7.78
CA SER A 89 4.02 3.37 -6.50
C SER A 89 3.85 2.25 -5.45
N ALA A 90 3.34 1.09 -5.86
CA ALA A 90 3.20 -0.07 -4.98
C ALA A 90 4.57 -0.65 -4.57
N LEU A 91 5.56 -0.70 -5.48
CA LEU A 91 6.93 -1.12 -5.12
C LEU A 91 7.58 -0.14 -4.14
N VAL A 92 7.40 1.17 -4.34
CA VAL A 92 7.88 2.19 -3.39
C VAL A 92 7.24 2.01 -2.03
N MET A 93 5.92 1.79 -1.96
CA MET A 93 5.22 1.55 -0.69
C MET A 93 5.63 0.23 -0.04
N ALA A 94 5.90 -0.82 -0.80
CA ALA A 94 6.44 -2.07 -0.28
C ALA A 94 7.82 -1.86 0.38
N ALA A 95 8.73 -1.17 -0.31
CA ALA A 95 10.07 -0.87 0.22
C ALA A 95 10.00 0.06 1.45
N PHE A 96 9.16 1.09 1.42
CA PHE A 96 8.91 1.99 2.55
C PHE A 96 8.38 1.22 3.77
N THR A 97 7.33 0.40 3.58
CA THR A 97 6.73 -0.40 4.66
C THR A 97 7.74 -1.40 5.24
N LEU A 98 8.55 -2.03 4.39
CA LEU A 98 9.62 -2.92 4.83
C LEU A 98 10.64 -2.17 5.69
N GLY A 99 11.07 -0.97 5.28
CA GLY A 99 12.00 -0.13 6.05
C GLY A 99 11.42 0.28 7.41
N THR A 100 10.18 0.76 7.45
CA THR A 100 9.52 1.16 8.71
C THR A 100 9.34 0.00 9.68
N MET A 101 9.12 -1.21 9.17
CA MET A 101 9.01 -2.44 9.96
C MET A 101 10.25 -2.70 10.82
N PHE A 102 11.45 -2.53 10.23
CA PHE A 102 12.72 -2.72 10.93
C PHE A 102 13.09 -1.55 11.87
N ILE A 103 12.53 -0.37 11.65
CA ILE A 103 12.77 0.79 12.52
C ILE A 103 11.79 0.80 13.70
N ALA A 104 10.49 0.64 13.43
CA ALA A 104 9.44 0.89 14.43
C ALA A 104 8.94 -0.37 15.15
N HIS A 105 9.20 -1.58 14.62
CA HIS A 105 8.63 -2.82 15.15
C HIS A 105 9.70 -3.87 15.49
N ARG A 106 10.79 -3.45 16.12
CA ARG A 106 11.90 -4.32 16.57
C ARG A 106 11.49 -5.12 17.81
N PHE A 107 10.71 -6.18 17.60
CA PHE A 107 10.22 -7.03 18.69
C PHE A 107 11.32 -7.83 19.39
N TRP A 108 12.48 -8.03 18.77
CA TRP A 108 13.63 -8.72 19.34
C TRP A 108 14.36 -7.92 20.43
N ASP A 109 14.12 -6.60 20.49
CA ASP A 109 14.69 -5.72 21.53
C ASP A 109 13.74 -5.55 22.74
N LEU A 110 12.58 -6.21 22.74
CA LEU A 110 11.49 -5.99 23.68
C LEU A 110 11.14 -7.26 24.45
N HIS A 111 10.42 -7.11 25.58
CA HIS A 111 9.95 -8.21 26.41
C HIS A 111 8.47 -8.06 26.79
N GLY A 112 7.83 -9.17 27.18
CA GLY A 112 6.44 -9.19 27.67
C GLY A 112 5.43 -8.69 26.64
N ALA A 113 4.45 -7.91 27.11
CA ALA A 113 3.35 -7.41 26.27
C ALA A 113 3.84 -6.51 25.12
N ALA A 114 4.87 -5.69 25.35
CA ALA A 114 5.46 -4.82 24.32
C ALA A 114 6.07 -5.63 23.17
N MET A 115 6.76 -6.73 23.47
CA MET A 115 7.28 -7.65 22.46
C MET A 115 6.15 -8.25 21.62
N MET A 116 5.08 -8.72 22.25
CA MET A 116 3.93 -9.31 21.55
C MET A 116 3.26 -8.31 20.60
N ALA A 117 3.04 -7.07 21.05
CA ALA A 117 2.47 -6.00 20.23
C ALA A 117 3.36 -5.65 19.04
N ALA A 118 4.66 -5.48 19.26
CA ALA A 118 5.63 -5.18 18.21
C ALA A 118 5.74 -6.32 17.18
N LYS A 119 5.76 -7.59 17.66
CA LYS A 119 5.78 -8.77 16.82
C LYS A 119 4.54 -8.85 15.92
N THR A 120 3.35 -8.63 16.49
CA THR A 120 2.10 -8.60 15.73
C THR A 120 2.14 -7.51 14.64
N ASN A 121 2.60 -6.30 14.98
CA ASN A 121 2.72 -5.21 14.02
C ASN A 121 3.76 -5.51 12.94
N PHE A 122 4.87 -6.15 13.28
CA PHE A 122 5.88 -6.58 12.31
C PHE A 122 5.27 -7.50 11.24
N PHE A 123 4.58 -8.56 11.64
CA PHE A 123 3.97 -9.50 10.70
C PHE A 123 2.76 -8.92 9.96
N LYS A 124 1.99 -8.01 10.56
CA LYS A 124 0.97 -7.23 9.84
C LYS A 124 1.57 -6.41 8.70
N ASN A 125 2.66 -5.70 8.97
CA ASN A 125 3.37 -4.93 7.95
C ASN A 125 3.98 -5.82 6.85
N LEU A 126 4.48 -7.01 7.21
CA LEU A 126 4.94 -7.98 6.22
C LEU A 126 3.80 -8.44 5.30
N SER A 127 2.58 -8.63 5.83
CA SER A 127 1.40 -8.94 5.02
C SER A 127 1.02 -7.77 4.09
N ILE A 128 1.15 -6.52 4.56
CA ILE A 128 0.93 -5.32 3.74
C ILE A 128 1.95 -5.24 2.61
N VAL A 129 3.22 -5.54 2.88
CA VAL A 129 4.26 -5.64 1.82
C VAL A 129 3.85 -6.65 0.76
N GLY A 130 3.38 -7.85 1.16
CA GLY A 130 2.83 -8.84 0.23
C GLY A 130 1.68 -8.30 -0.61
N GLY A 131 0.75 -7.55 -0.01
CA GLY A 131 -0.34 -6.89 -0.71
C GLY A 131 0.13 -5.87 -1.76
N PHE A 132 1.14 -5.06 -1.44
CA PHE A 132 1.75 -4.13 -2.41
C PHE A 132 2.47 -4.85 -3.55
N LEU A 133 3.14 -5.97 -3.29
CA LEU A 133 3.78 -6.77 -4.35
C LEU A 133 2.73 -7.37 -5.32
N VAL A 134 1.61 -7.85 -4.79
CA VAL A 134 0.48 -8.31 -5.63
C VAL A 134 -0.09 -7.14 -6.44
N MET A 135 -0.27 -5.96 -5.83
CA MET A 135 -0.73 -4.76 -6.52
C MET A 135 0.24 -4.33 -7.63
N ALA A 136 1.55 -4.36 -7.39
CA ALA A 136 2.57 -4.05 -8.38
C ALA A 136 2.51 -5.00 -9.58
N SER A 137 2.25 -6.29 -9.37
CA SER A 137 2.11 -7.26 -10.45
C SER A 137 0.80 -7.10 -11.21
N ALA A 138 -0.31 -6.79 -10.53
CA ALA A 138 -1.63 -6.66 -11.13
C ALA A 138 -1.82 -5.35 -11.91
N GLY A 139 -1.17 -4.25 -11.46
CA GLY A 139 -1.33 -2.91 -12.03
C GLY A 139 -2.61 -2.20 -11.61
N SER A 140 -2.91 -1.08 -12.28
CA SER A 140 -3.99 -0.16 -11.89
C SER A 140 -5.41 -0.64 -12.23
N GLY A 141 -5.58 -1.51 -13.23
CA GLY A 141 -6.87 -1.79 -13.84
C GLY A 141 -7.42 -0.61 -14.64
N ARG A 142 -8.61 -0.75 -15.22
CA ARG A 142 -9.23 0.26 -16.07
C ARG A 142 -9.77 1.48 -15.33
N TYR A 143 -10.11 1.36 -14.05
CA TYR A 143 -10.57 2.49 -13.21
C TYR A 143 -9.38 3.26 -12.64
N ALA A 144 -8.62 3.87 -13.51
CA ALA A 144 -7.40 4.61 -13.21
C ALA A 144 -7.36 5.88 -14.08
N LEU A 145 -6.80 6.98 -13.54
CA LEU A 145 -6.61 8.21 -14.33
C LEU A 145 -5.56 8.01 -15.42
N ARG A 146 -4.55 7.18 -15.14
CA ARG A 146 -3.50 6.81 -16.10
C ARG A 146 -3.18 5.32 -15.93
N PRO A 147 -3.90 4.45 -16.64
CA PRO A 147 -3.68 3.01 -16.54
C PRO A 147 -2.22 2.64 -16.84
N ASP A 148 -1.69 1.69 -16.05
CA ASP A 148 -0.43 1.03 -16.37
C ASP A 148 -0.66 0.13 -17.58
N GLY A 149 0.13 0.28 -18.63
CA GLY A 149 0.09 -0.54 -19.84
C GLY A 149 0.43 -2.00 -19.60
#